data_cd530ea99fe2bf37f29cc49cb50d0253
#
_entry.id   cd530ea99fe2bf37f29cc49cb50d0253
#
_cell.length_a   1.000
_cell.length_b   1.000
_cell.length_c   1.000
_cell.angle_alpha   90.00
_cell.angle_beta   90.00
_cell.angle_gamma   90.00
#
_symmetry.space_group_name_H-M   'P 1'
#
loop_
_entity.id
_entity.type
_entity.pdbx_description
1 polymer ?
#
loop_
_entity_poly.entity_id
_entity_poly.type
_entity_poly.pdbx_seq_one_letter_code
_entity_poly.pdbx_strand_id
1 'polypeptide(L)'
;MSSPDLWESVDGLWAWLEAGQPVRGREGLLLRMLKLSEEVGEVAEAVIGAVGQNPRKGVTHTWEDVEAELCDVVITALVALRTLTPDARETFMAHLARVTERSLGPR
;
A
#
# COMPACT_ATOMS: atom_id res chain seq x y z
N MET A 1 -7.76 24.88 5.51
CA MET A 1 -6.90 24.20 4.52
C MET A 1 -7.47 22.84 4.21
N SER A 2 -7.75 22.55 2.95
CA SER A 2 -8.27 21.24 2.59
C SER A 2 -7.15 20.22 2.52
N SER A 3 -7.45 18.97 2.85
CA SER A 3 -6.51 17.86 2.68
C SER A 3 -6.29 17.60 1.19
N PRO A 4 -5.10 17.18 0.79
CA PRO A 4 -4.88 16.79 -0.60
C PRO A 4 -5.73 15.59 -0.96
N ASP A 5 -6.14 15.52 -2.22
CA ASP A 5 -6.83 14.37 -2.76
C ASP A 5 -5.92 13.14 -2.69
N LEU A 6 -6.51 11.97 -2.46
CA LEU A 6 -5.76 10.72 -2.40
C LEU A 6 -4.85 10.55 -3.62
N TRP A 7 -5.40 10.77 -4.82
CA TRP A 7 -4.65 10.53 -6.06
C TRP A 7 -3.58 11.57 -6.31
N GLU A 8 -3.80 12.81 -5.88
CA GLU A 8 -2.76 13.85 -5.91
C GLU A 8 -1.59 13.44 -5.04
N SER A 9 -1.88 12.89 -3.85
CA SER A 9 -0.85 12.42 -2.93
C SER A 9 -0.09 11.22 -3.51
N VAL A 10 -0.80 10.28 -4.14
CA VAL A 10 -0.17 9.12 -4.81
C VAL A 10 0.76 9.59 -5.92
N ASP A 11 0.29 10.52 -6.77
CA ASP A 11 1.10 11.07 -7.85
C ASP A 11 2.34 11.79 -7.30
N GLY A 12 2.18 12.55 -6.21
CA GLY A 12 3.29 13.25 -5.56
C GLY A 12 4.34 12.29 -5.01
N LEU A 13 3.90 11.24 -4.33
CA LEU A 13 4.79 10.22 -3.79
C LEU A 13 5.51 9.47 -4.91
N TRP A 14 4.78 9.11 -5.97
CA TRP A 14 5.37 8.48 -7.14
C TRP A 14 6.45 9.37 -7.78
N ALA A 15 6.13 10.64 -7.99
CA ALA A 15 7.08 11.59 -8.59
C ALA A 15 8.33 11.75 -7.72
N TRP A 16 8.15 11.81 -6.40
CA TRP A 16 9.27 11.92 -5.46
C TRP A 16 10.17 10.68 -5.53
N LEU A 17 9.57 9.50 -5.58
CA LEU A 17 10.33 8.24 -5.70
C LEU A 17 11.07 8.18 -7.04
N GLU A 18 10.40 8.55 -8.13
CA GLU A 18 11.04 8.56 -9.46
C GLU A 18 12.26 9.49 -9.50
N ALA A 19 12.15 10.66 -8.87
CA ALA A 19 13.24 11.63 -8.85
C ALA A 19 14.44 11.15 -8.03
N GLY A 20 14.18 10.40 -6.94
CA GLY A 20 15.23 9.95 -6.02
C GLY A 20 15.74 8.53 -6.24
N GLN A 21 15.10 7.77 -7.13
CA GLN A 21 15.39 6.35 -7.28
C GLN A 21 16.66 6.12 -8.10
N PRO A 22 17.68 5.41 -7.54
CA PRO A 22 18.89 5.08 -8.30
C PRO A 22 18.66 3.96 -9.32
N VAL A 23 17.71 3.05 -9.07
CA VAL A 23 17.39 1.95 -9.96
C VAL A 23 16.11 2.29 -10.72
N ARG A 24 16.18 2.23 -12.03
CA ARG A 24 15.10 2.67 -12.92
C ARG A 24 14.66 1.55 -13.86
N GLY A 25 13.63 1.85 -14.65
CA GLY A 25 13.13 0.93 -15.66
C GLY A 25 12.48 -0.29 -15.04
N ARG A 26 12.66 -1.42 -15.71
CA ARG A 26 12.03 -2.69 -15.29
C ARG A 26 12.49 -3.14 -13.90
N GLU A 27 13.77 -2.99 -13.58
CA GLU A 27 14.27 -3.36 -12.26
C GLU A 27 13.64 -2.51 -11.18
N GLY A 28 13.51 -1.20 -11.40
CA GLY A 28 12.86 -0.30 -10.45
C GLY A 28 11.41 -0.69 -10.22
N LEU A 29 10.71 -1.05 -11.29
CA LEU A 29 9.33 -1.53 -11.19
C LEU A 29 9.24 -2.80 -10.33
N LEU A 30 10.10 -3.78 -10.60
CA LEU A 30 10.10 -5.04 -9.85
C LEU A 30 10.41 -4.81 -8.37
N LEU A 31 11.34 -3.89 -8.07
CA LEU A 31 11.66 -3.56 -6.69
C LEU A 31 10.46 -2.96 -5.94
N ARG A 32 9.65 -2.17 -6.62
CA ARG A 32 8.42 -1.62 -6.01
C ARG A 32 7.40 -2.71 -5.72
N MET A 33 7.32 -3.73 -6.56
CA MET A 33 6.47 -4.89 -6.29
C MET A 33 6.98 -5.66 -5.08
N LEU A 34 8.29 -5.85 -4.96
CA LEU A 34 8.90 -6.51 -3.81
C LEU A 34 8.71 -5.70 -2.53
N LYS A 35 8.74 -4.38 -2.63
CA LYS A 35 8.48 -3.49 -1.49
C LYS A 35 7.08 -3.74 -0.91
N LEU A 36 6.11 -4.00 -1.75
CA LEU A 36 4.76 -4.33 -1.31
C LEU A 36 4.76 -5.59 -0.44
N SER A 37 5.50 -6.63 -0.85
CA SER A 37 5.63 -7.86 -0.07
C SER A 37 6.26 -7.59 1.31
N GLU A 38 7.27 -6.72 1.35
CA GLU A 38 7.92 -6.31 2.60
C GLU A 38 6.92 -5.63 3.54
N GLU A 39 6.10 -4.69 3.01
CA GLU A 39 5.10 -3.99 3.80
C GLU A 39 4.03 -4.93 4.36
N VAL A 40 3.61 -5.94 3.58
CA VAL A 40 2.67 -6.95 4.05
C VAL A 40 3.28 -7.75 5.21
N GLY A 41 4.57 -8.06 5.12
CA GLY A 41 5.30 -8.73 6.20
C GLY A 41 5.31 -7.91 7.49
N GLU A 42 5.41 -6.58 7.38
CA GLU A 42 5.37 -5.69 8.53
C GLU A 42 4.00 -5.68 9.21
N VAL A 43 2.92 -5.85 8.45
CA VAL A 43 1.58 -6.03 9.03
C VAL A 43 1.55 -7.29 9.90
N ALA A 44 2.06 -8.39 9.37
CA ALA A 44 2.11 -9.66 10.12
C ALA A 44 2.93 -9.52 11.40
N GLU A 45 4.07 -8.86 11.31
CA GLU A 45 4.95 -8.61 12.46
C GLU A 45 4.23 -7.77 13.52
N ALA A 46 3.50 -6.74 13.10
CA ALA A 46 2.76 -5.89 14.02
C ALA A 46 1.62 -6.65 14.72
N VAL A 47 0.92 -7.53 14.00
CA VAL A 47 -0.14 -8.36 14.60
C VAL A 47 0.44 -9.31 15.65
N ILE A 48 1.53 -10.01 15.31
CA ILE A 48 2.20 -10.91 16.22
C ILE A 48 2.64 -10.16 17.48
N GLY A 49 3.19 -8.96 17.32
CA GLY A 49 3.61 -8.12 18.42
C GLY A 49 2.45 -7.60 19.25
N ALA A 50 1.33 -7.28 18.62
CA ALA A 50 0.14 -6.75 19.32
C ALA A 50 -0.52 -7.82 20.20
N VAL A 51 -0.54 -9.08 19.76
CA VAL A 51 -1.12 -10.17 20.54
C VAL A 51 -0.12 -10.77 21.53
N GLY A 52 1.17 -10.43 21.41
CA GLY A 52 2.20 -10.96 22.30
C GLY A 52 2.42 -12.45 22.14
N GLN A 53 2.35 -12.94 20.91
CA GLN A 53 2.42 -14.37 20.60
C GLN A 53 3.72 -15.02 21.08
N ASN A 54 4.84 -14.29 21.00
CA ASN A 54 6.13 -14.80 21.44
C ASN A 54 6.28 -14.53 22.92
N PRO A 55 6.24 -15.58 23.81
CA PRO A 55 6.31 -15.37 25.25
C PRO A 55 7.57 -14.67 25.72
N ARG A 56 8.67 -14.85 24.98
CA ARG A 56 9.96 -14.24 25.34
C ARG A 56 9.96 -12.74 25.09
N LYS A 57 9.30 -12.29 24.02
CA LYS A 57 9.25 -10.87 23.67
C LYS A 57 8.07 -10.14 24.29
N GLY A 58 6.97 -10.85 24.55
CA GLY A 58 5.75 -10.24 25.06
C GLY A 58 5.07 -9.37 24.03
N VAL A 59 4.31 -8.39 24.51
CA VAL A 59 3.60 -7.43 23.64
C VAL A 59 4.59 -6.32 23.25
N THR A 60 4.81 -6.16 21.94
CA THR A 60 5.79 -5.20 21.41
C THR A 60 5.14 -4.15 20.51
N HIS A 61 3.89 -4.35 20.11
CA HIS A 61 3.15 -3.45 19.21
C HIS A 61 1.77 -3.17 19.76
N THR A 62 1.12 -2.14 19.20
CA THR A 62 -0.27 -1.80 19.51
C THR A 62 -1.12 -2.10 18.28
N TRP A 63 -2.44 -2.09 18.45
CA TRP A 63 -3.34 -2.24 17.30
C TRP A 63 -3.31 -1.01 16.40
N GLU A 64 -2.96 0.16 16.93
CA GLU A 64 -2.72 1.38 16.14
C GLU A 64 -1.52 1.19 15.22
N ASP A 65 -0.50 0.44 15.66
CA ASP A 65 0.63 0.08 14.78
C ASP A 65 0.16 -0.79 13.62
N VAL A 66 -0.75 -1.73 13.87
CA VAL A 66 -1.32 -2.58 12.83
C VAL A 66 -2.08 -1.72 11.80
N GLU A 67 -2.86 -0.76 12.27
CA GLU A 67 -3.59 0.18 11.39
C GLU A 67 -2.63 0.96 10.51
N ALA A 68 -1.55 1.48 11.08
CA ALA A 68 -0.56 2.24 10.34
C ALA A 68 0.12 1.38 9.28
N GLU A 69 0.46 0.14 9.61
CA GLU A 69 1.08 -0.78 8.65
C GLU A 69 0.13 -1.14 7.50
N LEU A 70 -1.16 -1.28 7.79
CA LEU A 70 -2.15 -1.50 6.73
C LEU A 70 -2.26 -0.28 5.81
N CYS A 71 -2.20 0.92 6.36
CA CYS A 71 -2.18 2.14 5.55
C CYS A 71 -0.96 2.15 4.63
N ASP A 72 0.21 1.76 5.15
CA ASP A 72 1.44 1.69 4.36
C ASP A 72 1.30 0.70 3.19
N VAL A 73 0.67 -0.46 3.42
CA VAL A 73 0.40 -1.44 2.36
C VAL A 73 -0.44 -0.81 1.24
N VAL A 74 -1.50 -0.10 1.61
CA VAL A 74 -2.38 0.54 0.62
C VAL A 74 -1.61 1.60 -0.18
N ILE A 75 -0.85 2.45 0.50
CA ILE A 75 -0.07 3.50 -0.15
C ILE A 75 0.95 2.89 -1.11
N THR A 76 1.69 1.88 -0.65
CA THR A 76 2.71 1.21 -1.47
C THR A 76 2.07 0.56 -2.70
N ALA A 77 0.92 -0.08 -2.54
CA ALA A 77 0.20 -0.71 -3.64
C ALA A 77 -0.25 0.32 -4.69
N LEU A 78 -0.77 1.46 -4.24
CA LEU A 78 -1.23 2.51 -5.14
C LEU A 78 -0.07 3.17 -5.89
N VAL A 79 1.07 3.37 -5.23
CA VAL A 79 2.27 3.90 -5.87
C VAL A 79 2.81 2.90 -6.90
N ALA A 80 2.79 1.61 -6.58
CA ALA A 80 3.20 0.57 -7.53
C ALA A 80 2.28 0.57 -8.76
N LEU A 81 0.97 0.70 -8.55
CA LEU A 81 0.00 0.80 -9.66
C LEU A 81 0.31 2.01 -10.53
N ARG A 82 0.57 3.17 -9.91
CA ARG A 82 0.93 4.41 -10.63
C ARG A 82 2.21 4.24 -11.44
N THR A 83 3.13 3.39 -10.97
CA THR A 83 4.37 3.07 -11.72
C THR A 83 4.05 2.29 -12.99
N LEU A 84 3.02 1.45 -12.95
CA LEU A 84 2.60 0.65 -14.11
C LEU A 84 1.80 1.47 -15.12
N THR A 85 1.00 2.42 -14.67
CA THR A 85 0.13 3.18 -15.56
C THR A 85 -0.10 4.61 -15.06
N PRO A 86 -0.04 5.61 -15.96
CA PRO A 86 -0.41 6.98 -15.58
C PRO A 86 -1.91 7.12 -15.26
N ASP A 87 -2.71 6.14 -15.67
CA ASP A 87 -4.17 6.12 -15.45
C ASP A 87 -4.54 5.29 -14.21
N ALA A 88 -3.69 5.32 -13.17
CA ALA A 88 -3.87 4.49 -11.97
C ALA A 88 -5.22 4.71 -11.31
N ARG A 89 -5.67 5.97 -11.19
CA ARG A 89 -6.97 6.29 -10.62
C ARG A 89 -8.10 5.60 -11.37
N GLU A 90 -8.15 5.78 -12.68
CA GLU A 90 -9.21 5.22 -13.52
C GLU A 90 -9.18 3.69 -13.49
N THR A 91 -7.99 3.13 -13.53
CA THR A 91 -7.79 1.68 -13.47
C THR A 91 -8.29 1.12 -12.13
N PHE A 92 -7.90 1.75 -11.04
CA PHE A 92 -8.31 1.30 -9.71
C PHE A 92 -9.82 1.46 -9.50
N MET A 93 -10.37 2.61 -9.88
CA MET A 93 -11.80 2.89 -9.67
C MET A 93 -12.68 1.96 -10.50
N ALA A 94 -12.27 1.66 -11.74
CA ALA A 94 -12.98 0.70 -12.57
C ALA A 94 -12.95 -0.70 -11.97
N HIS A 95 -11.82 -1.11 -11.46
CA HIS A 95 -11.68 -2.42 -10.80
C HIS A 95 -12.50 -2.48 -9.51
N LEU A 96 -12.46 -1.42 -8.71
CA LEU A 96 -13.26 -1.32 -7.49
C LEU A 96 -14.75 -1.45 -7.81
N ALA A 97 -15.21 -0.77 -8.87
CA ALA A 97 -16.60 -0.85 -9.30
C ALA A 97 -16.98 -2.29 -9.67
N ARG A 98 -16.10 -3.01 -10.37
CA ARG A 98 -16.35 -4.43 -10.72
C ARG A 98 -16.45 -5.32 -9.49
N VAL A 99 -15.55 -5.13 -8.53
CA VAL A 99 -15.57 -5.91 -7.28
C VAL A 99 -16.84 -5.61 -6.48
N THR A 100 -17.20 -4.34 -6.39
CA THR A 100 -18.40 -3.90 -5.67
C THR A 100 -19.66 -4.48 -6.31
N GLU A 101 -19.76 -4.42 -7.63
CA GLU A 101 -20.90 -4.96 -8.39
C GLU A 101 -21.02 -6.47 -8.18
N ARG A 102 -19.90 -7.18 -8.27
CA ARG A 102 -19.88 -8.64 -8.10
C ARG A 102 -20.30 -9.07 -6.68
N SER A 103 -19.89 -8.28 -5.68
CA SER A 103 -20.11 -8.63 -4.27
C SER A 103 -21.41 -8.08 -3.71
N LEU A 104 -21.81 -6.87 -4.10
CA LEU A 104 -22.92 -6.13 -3.50
C LEU A 104 -24.05 -5.83 -4.48
N GLY A 105 -23.85 -6.11 -5.76
CA GLY A 105 -24.87 -5.85 -6.77
C GLY A 105 -26.08 -6.78 -6.65
N PRO A 106 -27.18 -6.47 -7.36
CA PRO A 106 -28.37 -7.31 -7.32
C PRO A 106 -28.09 -8.69 -7.90
N ARG A 107 -28.79 -9.69 -7.38
CA ARG A 107 -28.67 -11.07 -7.80
C ARG A 107 -29.76 -11.46 -8.76
#